data_d85b33234fc3b1c0f5faadbf39b03205
#
_entry.id   d85b33234fc3b1c0f5faadbf39b03205
#
_cell.length_a   1.000
_cell.length_b   1.000
_cell.length_c   1.000
_cell.angle_alpha   90.00
_cell.angle_beta   90.00
_cell.angle_gamma   90.00
#
_symmetry.space_group_name_H-M   'P 1'
#
loop_
_entity.id
_entity.type
_entity.pdbx_description
1 polymer ?
#
loop_
_entity_poly.entity_id
_entity_poly.type
_entity_poly.pdbx_seq_one_letter_code
_entity_poly.pdbx_strand_id
1 'polypeptide(L)'
;GHNRQRLCEEHSLPYQMAVFAFEDLLEAKQWALDTQKGRRNLDKWELGKIALKLKPEIEAKAKANMSAGGGDQKSEDAKSGLTMLSNPISAINTRKDLAESVGIGEVTMGKVMQIDEHAPAAVKEALDKKELSINQGYNLTRQLQEVPEEQREQAAIAAVEIEKAKKEIRRKDAEIDQRSRIAGLFCKAFEKAVLLEP
;
A
#
# COMPACT_ATOMS: atom_id res chain seq x y z
N GLY A 1 23.36 8.18 0.25
CA GLY A 1 23.57 6.96 -0.29
C GLY A 1 24.95 6.45 -0.59
N HIS A 2 25.23 5.25 -0.14
CA HIS A 2 26.50 4.55 -0.31
C HIS A 2 27.04 4.58 -1.75
N ASN A 3 26.20 4.43 -2.77
CA ASN A 3 26.64 4.46 -4.17
C ASN A 3 27.17 5.82 -4.59
N ARG A 4 26.55 6.93 -4.14
CA ARG A 4 27.06 8.27 -4.44
C ARG A 4 28.36 8.52 -3.71
N GLN A 5 28.45 8.16 -2.45
CA GLN A 5 29.67 8.28 -1.67
C GLN A 5 30.81 7.53 -2.35
N ARG A 6 30.62 6.26 -2.70
CA ARG A 6 31.61 5.43 -3.41
C ARG A 6 32.08 6.08 -4.71
N LEU A 7 31.15 6.57 -5.54
CA LEU A 7 31.50 7.23 -6.79
C LEU A 7 32.30 8.54 -6.56
N CYS A 8 31.94 9.31 -5.54
CA CYS A 8 32.70 10.51 -5.22
C CYS A 8 34.12 10.18 -4.73
N GLU A 9 34.27 9.12 -3.94
CA GLU A 9 35.58 8.64 -3.47
C GLU A 9 36.42 8.10 -4.63
N GLU A 10 35.84 7.27 -5.51
CA GLU A 10 36.49 6.70 -6.68
C GLU A 10 37.00 7.77 -7.66
N HIS A 11 36.23 8.84 -7.85
CA HIS A 11 36.56 9.93 -8.76
C HIS A 11 37.12 11.18 -8.07
N SER A 12 37.48 11.09 -6.78
CA SER A 12 38.02 12.21 -5.98
C SER A 12 37.15 13.49 -6.04
N LEU A 13 35.81 13.32 -6.09
CA LEU A 13 34.85 14.41 -6.14
C LEU A 13 34.50 14.86 -4.70
N PRO A 14 34.38 16.17 -4.44
CA PRO A 14 33.95 16.66 -3.14
C PRO A 14 32.48 16.29 -2.86
N TYR A 15 32.19 15.83 -1.64
CA TYR A 15 30.83 15.59 -1.19
C TYR A 15 30.64 16.05 0.26
N GLN A 16 29.37 16.34 0.60
CA GLN A 16 28.97 16.70 1.95
C GLN A 16 28.20 15.54 2.59
N MET A 17 28.53 15.24 3.85
CA MET A 17 27.79 14.30 4.67
C MET A 17 26.93 15.06 5.68
N ALA A 18 25.64 14.69 5.77
CA ALA A 18 24.77 15.08 6.86
C ALA A 18 24.56 13.86 7.77
N VAL A 19 24.80 14.02 9.05
CA VAL A 19 24.56 12.99 10.06
C VAL A 19 23.29 13.36 10.80
N PHE A 20 22.33 12.43 10.86
CA PHE A 20 21.08 12.57 11.62
C PHE A 20 21.11 11.60 12.78
N ALA A 21 20.79 12.11 13.98
CA ALA A 21 20.57 11.28 15.16
C ALA A 21 19.07 10.97 15.27
N PHE A 22 18.74 9.73 15.57
CA PHE A 22 17.38 9.26 15.78
C PHE A 22 17.25 8.70 17.19
N GLU A 23 16.09 8.85 17.80
CA GLU A 23 15.81 8.33 19.15
C GLU A 23 15.71 6.81 19.16
N ASP A 24 15.07 6.25 18.11
CA ASP A 24 14.89 4.82 17.96
C ASP A 24 14.98 4.35 16.49
N LEU A 25 14.99 3.03 16.30
CA LEU A 25 15.05 2.41 14.97
C LEU A 25 13.78 2.69 14.15
N LEU A 26 12.62 2.85 14.80
CA LEU A 26 11.35 3.14 14.13
C LEU A 26 11.41 4.54 13.50
N GLU A 27 11.91 5.55 14.22
CA GLU A 27 12.07 6.89 13.71
C GLU A 27 13.03 6.92 12.51
N ALA A 28 14.17 6.23 12.60
CA ALA A 28 15.13 6.11 11.51
C ALA A 28 14.51 5.47 10.25
N LYS A 29 13.73 4.42 10.42
CA LYS A 29 13.01 3.74 9.33
C LYS A 29 11.92 4.64 8.74
N GLN A 30 11.18 5.39 9.57
CA GLN A 30 10.17 6.33 9.11
C GLN A 30 10.79 7.45 8.28
N TRP A 31 11.88 8.04 8.75
CA TRP A 31 12.62 9.06 8.01
C TRP A 31 13.13 8.54 6.65
N ALA A 32 13.68 7.32 6.63
CA ALA A 32 14.14 6.69 5.40
C ALA A 32 12.97 6.47 4.41
N LEU A 33 11.81 6.06 4.91
CA LEU A 33 10.60 5.88 4.12
C LEU A 33 10.11 7.20 3.52
N ASP A 34 10.02 8.26 4.32
CA ASP A 34 9.58 9.59 3.86
C ASP A 34 10.51 10.15 2.79
N THR A 35 11.82 9.93 2.96
CA THR A 35 12.82 10.28 1.96
C THR A 35 12.63 9.50 0.64
N GLN A 36 12.22 8.23 0.71
CA GLN A 36 11.97 7.40 -0.48
C GLN A 36 10.65 7.78 -1.17
N LYS A 37 9.59 8.13 -0.42
CA LYS A 37 8.32 8.60 -0.99
C LYS A 37 8.52 9.81 -1.90
N GLY A 38 9.34 10.77 -1.49
CA GLY A 38 9.64 11.96 -2.28
C GLY A 38 10.45 11.71 -3.55
N ARG A 39 11.09 10.56 -3.70
CA ARG A 39 12.01 10.24 -4.79
C ARG A 39 11.48 9.25 -5.81
N ARG A 40 10.42 8.49 -5.52
CA ARG A 40 9.88 7.42 -6.35
C ARG A 40 8.37 7.51 -6.43
N ASN A 41 7.83 7.34 -7.63
CA ASN A 41 6.39 7.16 -7.84
C ASN A 41 5.98 5.72 -7.45
N LEU A 42 5.98 5.46 -6.14
CA LEU A 42 5.53 4.19 -5.61
C LEU A 42 4.01 4.10 -5.66
N ASP A 43 3.49 2.96 -6.08
CA ASP A 43 2.07 2.72 -6.02
C ASP A 43 1.62 2.30 -4.59
N LYS A 44 0.29 2.25 -4.37
CA LYS A 44 -0.26 1.94 -3.05
C LYS A 44 0.10 0.54 -2.56
N TRP A 45 0.33 -0.42 -3.47
CA TRP A 45 0.75 -1.77 -3.13
C TRP A 45 2.22 -1.78 -2.66
N GLU A 46 3.10 -1.13 -3.41
CA GLU A 46 4.51 -0.97 -3.05
C GLU A 46 4.68 -0.23 -1.72
N LEU A 47 3.93 0.87 -1.51
CA LEU A 47 3.90 1.60 -0.25
C LEU A 47 3.44 0.71 0.91
N GLY A 48 2.39 -0.07 0.70
CA GLY A 48 1.89 -1.01 1.70
C GLY A 48 2.91 -2.07 2.09
N LYS A 49 3.60 -2.67 1.12
CA LYS A 49 4.69 -3.64 1.40
C LYS A 49 5.84 -3.01 2.18
N ILE A 50 6.17 -1.76 1.89
CA ILE A 50 7.22 -1.06 2.64
C ILE A 50 6.74 -0.79 4.08
N ALA A 51 5.48 -0.37 4.26
CA ALA A 51 4.91 -0.16 5.58
C ALA A 51 4.92 -1.45 6.42
N LEU A 52 4.63 -2.60 5.81
CA LEU A 52 4.69 -3.89 6.51
C LEU A 52 6.06 -4.21 7.11
N LYS A 53 7.15 -3.65 6.56
CA LYS A 53 8.49 -3.77 7.16
C LYS A 53 8.64 -3.00 8.48
N LEU A 54 7.74 -2.04 8.75
CA LEU A 54 7.69 -1.30 10.03
C LEU A 54 6.80 -2.00 11.06
N LYS A 55 5.99 -3.00 10.63
CA LYS A 55 5.03 -3.68 11.48
C LYS A 55 5.66 -4.23 12.77
N PRO A 56 6.80 -4.96 12.74
CA PRO A 56 7.37 -5.52 13.95
C PRO A 56 7.79 -4.46 14.97
N GLU A 57 8.30 -3.29 14.52
CA GLU A 57 8.69 -2.20 15.42
C GLU A 57 7.48 -1.49 16.03
N ILE A 58 6.43 -1.28 15.24
CA ILE A 58 5.17 -0.70 15.72
C ILE A 58 4.50 -1.63 16.73
N GLU A 59 4.46 -2.94 16.47
CA GLU A 59 3.91 -3.93 17.39
C GLU A 59 4.74 -4.04 18.67
N ALA A 60 6.08 -3.98 18.58
CA ALA A 60 6.96 -3.95 19.73
C ALA A 60 6.70 -2.72 20.61
N LYS A 61 6.54 -1.55 20.01
CA LYS A 61 6.20 -0.30 20.71
C LYS A 61 4.80 -0.37 21.33
N ALA A 62 3.82 -0.95 20.62
CA ALA A 62 2.48 -1.19 21.16
C ALA A 62 2.51 -2.10 22.39
N LYS A 63 3.27 -3.19 22.32
CA LYS A 63 3.42 -4.15 23.41
C LYS A 63 4.14 -3.54 24.61
N ALA A 64 5.19 -2.73 24.38
CA ALA A 64 5.89 -2.01 25.44
C ALA A 64 4.96 -1.01 26.15
N ASN A 65 4.15 -0.25 25.40
CA ASN A 65 3.17 0.68 25.96
C ASN A 65 2.08 -0.04 26.76
N MET A 66 1.60 -1.18 26.29
CA MET A 66 0.64 -2.00 27.05
C MET A 66 1.26 -2.51 28.37
N SER A 67 2.52 -2.92 28.35
CA SER A 67 3.22 -3.38 29.57
C SER A 67 3.47 -2.23 30.54
N ALA A 68 3.76 -1.05 30.06
CA ALA A 68 3.98 0.15 30.89
C ALA A 68 2.67 0.71 31.47
N GLY A 69 1.52 0.53 30.77
CA GLY A 69 0.20 0.97 31.21
C GLY A 69 -0.56 -0.03 32.10
N GLY A 70 0.00 -1.23 32.32
CA GLY A 70 -0.61 -2.33 33.07
C GLY A 70 -0.49 -2.19 34.59
N GLY A 71 -0.76 -1.02 35.16
CA GLY A 71 -1.00 -0.86 36.59
C GLY A 71 -2.32 -1.55 36.99
N ASP A 72 -2.36 -2.11 38.20
CA ASP A 72 -3.53 -2.78 38.79
C ASP A 72 -4.75 -1.83 38.85
N GLN A 73 -5.63 -1.95 37.84
CA GLN A 73 -6.89 -1.16 37.77
C GLN A 73 -7.97 -1.67 38.77
N LYS A 74 -7.67 -2.67 39.59
CA LYS A 74 -8.63 -3.28 40.53
C LYS A 74 -8.43 -2.83 41.98
N SER A 75 -7.38 -2.10 42.31
CA SER A 75 -7.18 -1.59 43.67
C SER A 75 -8.09 -0.38 43.95
N GLU A 76 -8.64 -0.28 45.15
CA GLU A 76 -9.49 0.86 45.56
C GLU A 76 -8.74 2.18 45.57
N ASP A 77 -7.42 2.17 45.68
CA ASP A 77 -6.55 3.36 45.58
C ASP A 77 -6.50 3.97 44.17
N ALA A 78 -6.81 3.18 43.12
CA ALA A 78 -6.92 3.68 41.75
C ALA A 78 -8.15 4.56 41.52
N LYS A 79 -9.13 4.53 42.44
CA LYS A 79 -10.36 5.33 42.35
C LYS A 79 -10.25 6.70 43.02
N SER A 80 -9.20 6.95 43.79
CA SER A 80 -8.98 8.25 44.47
C SER A 80 -8.08 9.16 43.64
N GLY A 81 -8.58 9.67 42.51
CA GLY A 81 -8.32 10.98 41.96
C GLY A 81 -6.87 11.48 41.74
N LEU A 82 -5.81 10.67 41.95
CA LEU A 82 -4.43 11.11 41.81
C LEU A 82 -3.79 10.79 40.43
N THR A 83 -4.58 10.46 39.43
CA THR A 83 -4.14 10.13 38.07
C THR A 83 -4.07 11.36 37.16
N MET A 84 -3.58 12.47 37.65
CA MET A 84 -3.47 13.70 36.84
C MET A 84 -2.14 13.87 36.10
N LEU A 85 -1.28 12.84 35.99
CA LEU A 85 0.05 12.96 35.37
C LEU A 85 0.43 11.81 34.43
N SER A 86 -0.45 10.91 34.09
CA SER A 86 -0.20 10.00 32.98
C SER A 86 -0.86 10.55 31.73
N ASN A 87 -0.04 11.05 30.78
CA ASN A 87 -0.48 11.21 29.40
C ASN A 87 -1.21 9.91 29.01
N PRO A 88 -2.44 9.98 28.48
CA PRO A 88 -3.11 8.76 28.03
C PRO A 88 -2.19 8.11 27.01
N ILE A 89 -1.64 6.94 27.38
CA ILE A 89 -0.83 6.15 26.44
C ILE A 89 -1.77 5.84 25.30
N SER A 90 -1.56 6.53 24.18
CA SER A 90 -2.41 6.40 23.00
C SER A 90 -2.43 4.92 22.60
N ALA A 91 -3.60 4.32 22.57
CA ALA A 91 -3.75 2.94 22.13
C ALA A 91 -3.22 2.85 20.69
N ILE A 92 -2.12 2.12 20.50
CA ILE A 92 -1.50 1.94 19.19
C ILE A 92 -2.40 1.04 18.37
N ASN A 93 -2.91 1.57 17.27
CA ASN A 93 -3.62 0.81 16.25
C ASN A 93 -2.66 0.52 15.09
N THR A 94 -2.02 -0.64 15.13
CA THR A 94 -0.98 -1.02 14.14
C THR A 94 -1.41 -0.79 12.70
N ARG A 95 -2.65 -1.09 12.35
CA ARG A 95 -3.15 -0.88 10.98
C ARG A 95 -3.25 0.60 10.62
N LYS A 96 -3.74 1.42 11.55
CA LYS A 96 -3.86 2.87 11.37
C LYS A 96 -2.47 3.50 11.27
N ASP A 97 -1.58 3.16 12.19
CA ASP A 97 -0.23 3.70 12.25
C ASP A 97 0.60 3.33 11.00
N LEU A 98 0.45 2.08 10.51
CA LEU A 98 1.03 1.66 9.24
C LEU A 98 0.45 2.43 8.05
N ALA A 99 -0.85 2.66 8.02
CA ALA A 99 -1.50 3.42 6.95
C ALA A 99 -1.02 4.87 6.91
N GLU A 100 -0.95 5.52 8.07
CA GLU A 100 -0.47 6.89 8.24
C GLU A 100 1.00 7.04 7.84
N SER A 101 1.85 6.09 8.25
CA SER A 101 3.29 6.12 7.96
C SER A 101 3.60 6.19 6.46
N VAL A 102 2.75 5.62 5.61
CA VAL A 102 2.94 5.63 4.14
C VAL A 102 1.93 6.49 3.39
N GLY A 103 0.97 7.11 4.08
CA GLY A 103 -0.03 8.00 3.48
C GLY A 103 -1.06 7.25 2.62
N ILE A 104 -1.42 6.02 2.98
CA ILE A 104 -2.52 5.27 2.36
C ILE A 104 -3.71 5.18 3.32
N GLY A 105 -4.91 4.95 2.78
CA GLY A 105 -6.09 4.78 3.65
C GLY A 105 -6.03 3.49 4.47
N GLU A 106 -6.52 3.52 5.71
CA GLU A 106 -6.55 2.39 6.65
C GLU A 106 -7.23 1.14 6.06
N VAL A 107 -8.33 1.32 5.31
CA VAL A 107 -9.01 0.21 4.62
C VAL A 107 -8.10 -0.44 3.57
N THR A 108 -7.34 0.36 2.83
CA THR A 108 -6.38 -0.14 1.84
C THR A 108 -5.25 -0.90 2.52
N MET A 109 -4.72 -0.37 3.64
CA MET A 109 -3.69 -1.05 4.43
C MET A 109 -4.19 -2.39 4.96
N GLY A 110 -5.44 -2.46 5.46
CA GLY A 110 -6.05 -3.71 5.88
C GLY A 110 -6.11 -4.76 4.77
N LYS A 111 -6.43 -4.36 3.54
CA LYS A 111 -6.40 -5.27 2.37
C LYS A 111 -4.98 -5.73 2.03
N VAL A 112 -4.00 -4.82 2.08
CA VAL A 112 -2.59 -5.16 1.84
C VAL A 112 -2.10 -6.18 2.87
N MET A 113 -2.42 -5.99 4.15
CA MET A 113 -2.07 -6.94 5.21
C MET A 113 -2.67 -8.33 4.97
N GLN A 114 -3.96 -8.39 4.61
CA GLN A 114 -4.64 -9.65 4.31
C GLN A 114 -4.04 -10.37 3.08
N ILE A 115 -3.69 -9.63 2.04
CA ILE A 115 -3.01 -10.18 0.87
C ILE A 115 -1.62 -10.69 1.25
N ASP A 116 -0.86 -9.92 2.01
CA ASP A 116 0.50 -10.31 2.41
C ASP A 116 0.49 -11.60 3.24
N GLU A 117 -0.48 -11.76 4.13
CA GLU A 117 -0.59 -12.89 5.03
C GLU A 117 -1.15 -14.16 4.34
N HIS A 118 -2.15 -14.00 3.46
CA HIS A 118 -2.95 -15.14 3.01
C HIS A 118 -2.92 -15.40 1.50
N ALA A 119 -2.40 -14.46 0.69
CA ALA A 119 -2.43 -14.63 -0.76
C ALA A 119 -1.36 -15.62 -1.24
N PRO A 120 -1.72 -16.49 -2.20
CA PRO A 120 -0.75 -17.29 -2.94
C PRO A 120 0.28 -16.43 -3.68
N ALA A 121 1.43 -17.03 -4.01
CA ALA A 121 2.52 -16.31 -4.67
C ALA A 121 2.10 -15.70 -6.01
N ALA A 122 1.32 -16.39 -6.81
CA ALA A 122 0.82 -15.91 -8.11
C ALA A 122 0.03 -14.59 -8.00
N VAL A 123 -0.78 -14.41 -6.94
CA VAL A 123 -1.54 -13.16 -6.72
C VAL A 123 -0.60 -12.02 -6.33
N LYS A 124 0.39 -12.27 -5.47
CA LYS A 124 1.38 -11.27 -5.07
C LYS A 124 2.23 -10.81 -6.25
N GLU A 125 2.68 -11.74 -7.09
CA GLU A 125 3.42 -11.42 -8.31
C GLU A 125 2.62 -10.60 -9.31
N ALA A 126 1.32 -10.91 -9.49
CA ALA A 126 0.45 -10.16 -10.37
C ALA A 126 0.22 -8.72 -9.89
N LEU A 127 0.17 -8.51 -8.56
CA LEU A 127 0.15 -7.18 -7.97
C LEU A 127 1.48 -6.43 -8.19
N ASP A 128 2.61 -7.10 -8.03
CA ASP A 128 3.94 -6.52 -8.27
C ASP A 128 4.13 -6.11 -9.74
N LYS A 129 3.56 -6.88 -10.67
CA LYS A 129 3.53 -6.57 -12.11
C LYS A 129 2.46 -5.54 -12.51
N LYS A 130 1.66 -5.04 -11.55
CA LYS A 130 0.55 -4.09 -11.76
C LYS A 130 -0.56 -4.63 -12.69
N GLU A 131 -0.65 -5.94 -12.78
CA GLU A 131 -1.66 -6.63 -13.56
C GLU A 131 -3.02 -6.64 -12.85
N LEU A 132 -2.99 -6.72 -11.51
CA LEU A 132 -4.14 -6.64 -10.62
C LEU A 132 -4.15 -5.35 -9.80
N SER A 133 -5.34 -4.90 -9.43
CA SER A 133 -5.51 -3.88 -8.40
C SER A 133 -5.55 -4.52 -6.99
N ILE A 134 -5.27 -3.74 -5.94
CA ILE A 134 -5.35 -4.21 -4.54
C ILE A 134 -6.73 -4.82 -4.23
N ASN A 135 -7.81 -4.23 -4.76
CA ASN A 135 -9.17 -4.75 -4.55
C ASN A 135 -9.37 -6.11 -5.21
N GLN A 136 -8.87 -6.30 -6.43
CA GLN A 136 -8.93 -7.59 -7.12
C GLN A 136 -8.08 -8.63 -6.39
N GLY A 137 -6.84 -8.30 -6.03
CA GLY A 137 -5.98 -9.17 -5.24
C GLY A 137 -6.62 -9.60 -3.91
N TYR A 138 -7.23 -8.68 -3.19
CA TYR A 138 -7.95 -8.97 -1.95
C TYR A 138 -9.14 -9.91 -2.16
N ASN A 139 -9.97 -9.66 -3.19
CA ASN A 139 -11.12 -10.52 -3.49
C ASN A 139 -10.68 -11.93 -3.90
N LEU A 140 -9.64 -12.04 -4.74
CA LEU A 140 -9.07 -13.34 -5.12
C LEU A 140 -8.50 -14.07 -3.89
N THR A 141 -7.79 -13.37 -3.00
CA THR A 141 -7.26 -13.96 -1.78
C THR A 141 -8.38 -14.56 -0.93
N ARG A 142 -9.50 -13.86 -0.76
CA ARG A 142 -10.65 -14.37 -0.01
C ARG A 142 -11.28 -15.61 -0.66
N GLN A 143 -11.47 -15.59 -1.98
CA GLN A 143 -12.02 -16.73 -2.71
C GLN A 143 -11.10 -17.95 -2.63
N LEU A 144 -9.80 -17.74 -2.71
CA LEU A 144 -8.81 -18.80 -2.64
C LEU A 144 -8.63 -19.41 -1.24
N GLN A 145 -9.05 -18.71 -0.19
CA GLN A 145 -9.08 -19.29 1.17
C GLN A 145 -10.08 -20.44 1.30
N GLU A 146 -11.14 -20.47 0.48
CA GLU A 146 -12.14 -21.54 0.45
C GLU A 146 -11.64 -22.78 -0.31
N VAL A 147 -10.53 -22.64 -1.07
CA VAL A 147 -9.93 -23.75 -1.85
C VAL A 147 -8.92 -24.51 -0.98
N PRO A 148 -8.86 -25.86 -1.09
CA PRO A 148 -7.85 -26.67 -0.40
C PRO A 148 -6.44 -26.17 -0.70
N GLU A 149 -5.56 -26.21 0.30
CA GLU A 149 -4.23 -25.60 0.23
C GLU A 149 -3.37 -26.13 -0.92
N GLU A 150 -3.48 -27.43 -1.20
CA GLU A 150 -2.74 -28.09 -2.28
C GLU A 150 -3.11 -27.57 -3.69
N GLN A 151 -4.33 -27.05 -3.86
CA GLN A 151 -4.83 -26.55 -5.14
C GLN A 151 -4.83 -25.03 -5.25
N ARG A 152 -4.54 -24.31 -4.15
CA ARG A 152 -4.62 -22.84 -4.11
C ARG A 152 -3.74 -22.15 -5.12
N GLU A 153 -2.51 -22.62 -5.29
CA GLU A 153 -1.57 -21.97 -6.21
C GLU A 153 -2.02 -22.13 -7.68
N GLN A 154 -2.47 -23.32 -8.06
CA GLN A 154 -3.00 -23.55 -9.41
C GLN A 154 -4.27 -22.76 -9.68
N ALA A 155 -5.19 -22.74 -8.71
CA ALA A 155 -6.40 -21.93 -8.78
C ALA A 155 -6.08 -20.43 -8.85
N ALA A 156 -5.05 -19.97 -8.15
CA ALA A 156 -4.59 -18.58 -8.18
C ALA A 156 -4.08 -18.19 -9.56
N ILE A 157 -3.25 -19.02 -10.18
CA ILE A 157 -2.74 -18.78 -11.54
C ILE A 157 -3.89 -18.62 -12.52
N ALA A 158 -4.83 -19.57 -12.52
CA ALA A 158 -6.00 -19.53 -13.41
C ALA A 158 -6.87 -18.29 -13.14
N ALA A 159 -7.11 -17.94 -11.88
CA ALA A 159 -7.90 -16.76 -11.52
C ALA A 159 -7.23 -15.44 -11.94
N VAL A 160 -5.91 -15.34 -11.82
CA VAL A 160 -5.14 -14.19 -12.30
C VAL A 160 -5.25 -14.04 -13.81
N GLU A 161 -5.15 -15.12 -14.56
CA GLU A 161 -5.31 -15.11 -16.02
C GLU A 161 -6.72 -14.69 -16.46
N ILE A 162 -7.75 -15.15 -15.75
CA ILE A 162 -9.14 -14.72 -15.98
C ILE A 162 -9.29 -13.21 -15.75
N GLU A 163 -8.73 -12.66 -14.68
CA GLU A 163 -8.80 -11.22 -14.40
C GLU A 163 -8.04 -10.39 -15.44
N LYS A 164 -6.90 -10.88 -15.93
CA LYS A 164 -6.18 -10.25 -17.06
C LYS A 164 -7.02 -10.23 -18.33
N ALA A 165 -7.62 -11.36 -18.68
CA ALA A 165 -8.49 -11.46 -19.85
C ALA A 165 -9.71 -10.52 -19.75
N LYS A 166 -10.37 -10.45 -18.59
CA LYS A 166 -11.45 -9.49 -18.33
C LYS A 166 -11.01 -8.05 -18.49
N LYS A 167 -9.81 -7.70 -18.01
CA LYS A 167 -9.25 -6.34 -18.14
C LYS A 167 -9.00 -5.99 -19.60
N GLU A 168 -8.51 -6.94 -20.39
CA GLU A 168 -8.26 -6.73 -21.82
C GLU A 168 -9.55 -6.59 -22.62
N ILE A 169 -10.56 -7.40 -22.33
CA ILE A 169 -11.89 -7.28 -22.94
C ILE A 169 -12.46 -5.89 -22.66
N ARG A 170 -12.48 -5.44 -21.40
CA ARG A 170 -12.98 -4.10 -21.04
C ARG A 170 -12.22 -2.98 -21.75
N ARG A 171 -10.92 -3.14 -21.98
CA ARG A 171 -10.13 -2.17 -22.71
C ARG A 171 -10.53 -2.11 -24.19
N LYS A 172 -10.73 -3.27 -24.82
CA LYS A 172 -11.18 -3.37 -26.21
C LYS A 172 -12.59 -2.82 -26.39
N ASP A 173 -13.51 -3.13 -25.47
CA ASP A 173 -14.88 -2.58 -25.49
C ASP A 173 -14.88 -1.05 -25.38
N ALA A 174 -14.07 -0.48 -24.47
CA ALA A 174 -13.94 0.97 -24.34
C ALA A 174 -13.35 1.62 -25.60
N GLU A 175 -12.42 0.97 -26.26
CA GLU A 175 -11.85 1.44 -27.54
C GLU A 175 -12.88 1.44 -28.66
N ILE A 176 -13.70 0.38 -28.75
CA ILE A 176 -14.81 0.27 -29.71
C ILE A 176 -15.83 1.39 -29.46
N ASP A 177 -16.23 1.60 -28.20
CA ASP A 177 -17.14 2.67 -27.81
C ASP A 177 -16.61 4.05 -28.19
N GLN A 178 -15.32 4.28 -27.95
CA GLN A 178 -14.68 5.56 -28.32
C GLN A 178 -14.68 5.78 -29.84
N ARG A 179 -14.36 4.73 -30.63
CA ARG A 179 -14.42 4.78 -32.09
C ARG A 179 -15.83 5.05 -32.58
N SER A 180 -16.84 4.40 -32.01
CA SER A 180 -18.25 4.62 -32.34
C SER A 180 -18.70 6.05 -32.05
N ARG A 181 -18.30 6.63 -30.92
CA ARG A 181 -18.58 8.04 -30.59
C ARG A 181 -17.94 9.01 -31.58
N ILE A 182 -16.69 8.75 -31.96
CA ILE A 182 -15.98 9.60 -32.95
C ILE A 182 -16.69 9.50 -34.30
N ALA A 183 -17.03 8.30 -34.77
CA ALA A 183 -17.78 8.09 -36.02
C ALA A 183 -19.11 8.84 -36.02
N GLY A 184 -19.86 8.78 -34.90
CA GLY A 184 -21.11 9.52 -34.74
C GLY A 184 -20.93 11.05 -34.81
N LEU A 185 -19.83 11.58 -34.26
CA LEU A 185 -19.49 13.00 -34.37
C LEU A 185 -19.18 13.40 -35.82
N PHE A 186 -18.43 12.57 -36.54
CA PHE A 186 -18.14 12.80 -37.96
C PHE A 186 -19.41 12.79 -38.80
N CYS A 187 -20.33 11.83 -38.61
CA CYS A 187 -21.60 11.81 -39.32
C CYS A 187 -22.41 13.09 -39.09
N LYS A 188 -22.54 13.53 -37.83
CA LYS A 188 -23.25 14.77 -37.49
C LYS A 188 -22.60 16.01 -38.11
N ALA A 189 -21.28 16.08 -38.11
CA ALA A 189 -20.54 17.19 -38.73
C ALA A 189 -20.74 17.22 -40.25
N PHE A 190 -20.71 16.05 -40.90
CA PHE A 190 -20.96 15.88 -42.31
C PHE A 190 -22.37 16.30 -42.69
N GLU A 191 -23.40 15.80 -41.99
CA GLU A 191 -24.81 16.22 -42.16
C GLU A 191 -24.97 17.74 -42.10
N LYS A 192 -24.30 18.36 -41.13
CA LYS A 192 -24.34 19.81 -40.94
C LYS A 192 -23.65 20.59 -42.08
N ALA A 193 -22.55 20.04 -42.61
CA ALA A 193 -21.85 20.63 -43.75
C ALA A 193 -22.70 20.52 -45.02
N VAL A 194 -23.33 19.40 -45.28
CA VAL A 194 -24.20 19.19 -46.47
C VAL A 194 -25.45 20.08 -46.41
N LEU A 195 -25.98 20.41 -45.24
CA LEU A 195 -27.13 21.30 -45.08
C LEU A 195 -26.77 22.81 -45.23
N LEU A 196 -25.49 23.12 -45.29
CA LEU A 196 -24.97 24.50 -45.43
C LEU A 196 -24.52 24.83 -46.85
N GLU A 197 -24.57 23.90 -47.81
CA GLU A 197 -24.37 24.20 -49.22
C GLU A 197 -25.64 24.81 -49.80
N PRO A 198 -25.52 26.01 -50.45
CA PRO A 198 -26.64 26.79 -50.98
C PRO A 198 -27.34 26.15 -52.18
#